data_7dc38e2f4acc2745f4d886bf2beb5d9c
#
_entry.id   7dc38e2f4acc2745f4d886bf2beb5d9c
#
_cell.length_a   1.000
_cell.length_b   1.000
_cell.length_c   1.000
_cell.angle_alpha   90.00
_cell.angle_beta   90.00
_cell.angle_gamma   90.00
#
_symmetry.space_group_name_H-M   'P 1'
#
loop_
_entity.id
_entity.type
_entity.pdbx_description
1 polymer ?
#
loop_
_entity_poly.entity_id
_entity_poly.type
_entity_poly.pdbx_seq_one_letter_code
_entity_poly.pdbx_strand_id
1 'polypeptide(L)'
;MPAAAAPAVVVIAVAAAWLAGLRLPEAGRFQSYANHTGDVAVLHLEDGTQVWLQDGTELRYAVGKGAGERIVRLDGEAYFDVSHDARHPFVVETRELAIRVLGTAFNVRALAGDPLTEVVLERGTVRLETPGGDNLVRLHPNQRAVYDARMGDMEVAEINAPLYVTSRYNLVSMKGATITEIIAGIEKSYGVRIRIMSPDDGKRYDINYLRSNSLEEVVDIVEFMTGTHCEVIRNE
;
A
#
# COMPACT_ATOMS: atom_id res chain seq x y z
N MET A 1 -39.95 4.25 -39.47
CA MET A 1 -39.57 3.75 -38.15
C MET A 1 -38.66 2.54 -38.34
N PRO A 2 -37.36 2.59 -38.06
CA PRO A 2 -36.53 1.40 -38.04
C PRO A 2 -36.46 0.83 -36.63
N ALA A 3 -36.70 -0.48 -36.51
CA ALA A 3 -36.71 -1.24 -35.27
C ALA A 3 -35.28 -1.47 -34.76
N ALA A 4 -35.15 -1.34 -33.45
CA ALA A 4 -33.92 -1.59 -32.70
C ALA A 4 -33.55 -3.09 -32.76
N ALA A 5 -32.44 -3.43 -33.39
CA ALA A 5 -31.87 -4.78 -33.44
C ALA A 5 -30.48 -4.77 -32.78
N ALA A 6 -30.38 -4.50 -31.47
CA ALA A 6 -29.08 -4.44 -30.80
C ALA A 6 -28.86 -5.26 -29.51
N PRO A 7 -29.81 -6.03 -28.94
CA PRO A 7 -29.46 -6.88 -27.81
C PRO A 7 -29.07 -8.33 -28.15
N ALA A 8 -29.42 -8.83 -29.32
CA ALA A 8 -29.24 -10.27 -29.65
C ALA A 8 -27.77 -10.68 -29.86
N VAL A 9 -26.92 -9.80 -30.40
CA VAL A 9 -25.53 -10.14 -30.74
C VAL A 9 -24.65 -10.27 -29.47
N VAL A 10 -24.90 -9.44 -28.46
CA VAL A 10 -24.13 -9.46 -27.19
C VAL A 10 -24.47 -10.72 -26.36
N VAL A 11 -25.74 -11.14 -26.37
CA VAL A 11 -26.18 -12.35 -25.66
C VAL A 11 -25.62 -13.62 -26.30
N ILE A 12 -25.52 -13.67 -27.65
CA ILE A 12 -24.94 -14.82 -28.35
C ILE A 12 -23.44 -14.92 -28.12
N ALA A 13 -22.69 -13.79 -28.04
CA ALA A 13 -21.26 -13.79 -27.76
C ALA A 13 -20.94 -14.27 -26.35
N VAL A 14 -21.73 -13.89 -25.34
CA VAL A 14 -21.59 -14.34 -23.97
C VAL A 14 -21.93 -15.84 -23.83
N ALA A 15 -22.97 -16.30 -24.47
CA ALA A 15 -23.37 -17.73 -24.49
C ALA A 15 -22.32 -18.60 -25.19
N ALA A 16 -21.72 -18.12 -26.29
CA ALA A 16 -20.67 -18.85 -27.03
C ALA A 16 -19.37 -18.94 -26.20
N ALA A 17 -19.01 -17.90 -25.43
CA ALA A 17 -17.88 -17.93 -24.53
C ALA A 17 -18.06 -18.93 -23.37
N TRP A 18 -19.27 -19.05 -22.84
CA TRP A 18 -19.65 -20.07 -21.84
C TRP A 18 -19.56 -21.51 -22.39
N LEU A 19 -20.03 -21.74 -23.60
CA LEU A 19 -19.97 -23.03 -24.28
C LEU A 19 -18.55 -23.45 -24.68
N ALA A 20 -17.67 -22.48 -24.94
CA ALA A 20 -16.26 -22.73 -25.26
C ALA A 20 -15.37 -22.93 -24.03
N GLY A 21 -15.90 -22.87 -22.81
CA GLY A 21 -15.12 -22.95 -21.56
C GLY A 21 -14.14 -21.78 -21.37
N LEU A 22 -14.28 -20.73 -22.16
CA LEU A 22 -13.55 -19.49 -21.99
C LEU A 22 -14.08 -18.78 -20.73
N ARG A 23 -13.36 -18.88 -19.63
CA ARG A 23 -13.58 -18.00 -18.47
C ARG A 23 -13.28 -16.58 -18.94
N LEU A 24 -14.34 -15.82 -19.20
CA LEU A 24 -14.18 -14.36 -19.24
C LEU A 24 -13.55 -13.96 -17.90
N PRO A 25 -12.46 -13.18 -17.91
CA PRO A 25 -11.94 -12.68 -16.65
C PRO A 25 -13.11 -11.98 -15.95
N GLU A 26 -13.44 -12.41 -14.74
CA GLU A 26 -14.36 -11.67 -13.89
C GLU A 26 -13.82 -10.25 -13.87
N ALA A 27 -14.62 -9.31 -14.36
CA ALA A 27 -14.30 -7.90 -14.24
C ALA A 27 -14.21 -7.62 -12.73
N GLY A 28 -12.99 -7.65 -12.19
CA GLY A 28 -12.71 -7.54 -10.78
C GLY A 28 -13.43 -6.31 -10.26
N ARG A 29 -14.17 -6.49 -9.19
CA ARG A 29 -14.86 -5.40 -8.52
C ARG A 29 -13.79 -4.53 -7.90
N PHE A 30 -13.49 -3.37 -8.51
CA PHE A 30 -12.54 -2.40 -7.97
C PHE A 30 -13.25 -1.52 -6.94
N GLN A 31 -12.64 -1.38 -5.77
CA GLN A 31 -12.94 -0.29 -4.84
C GLN A 31 -12.02 0.88 -5.17
N SER A 32 -12.59 2.08 -5.21
CA SER A 32 -11.84 3.31 -5.50
C SER A 32 -11.76 4.16 -4.25
N TYR A 33 -10.57 4.66 -3.98
CA TYR A 33 -10.25 5.57 -2.90
C TYR A 33 -9.60 6.82 -3.49
N ALA A 34 -10.02 7.99 -3.02
CA ALA A 34 -9.39 9.25 -3.39
C ALA A 34 -9.13 10.07 -2.13
N ASN A 35 -7.91 10.58 -2.01
CA ASN A 35 -7.56 11.47 -0.92
C ASN A 35 -7.48 12.91 -1.43
N HIS A 36 -8.36 13.78 -0.92
CA HIS A 36 -8.41 15.24 -1.21
C HIS A 36 -8.54 16.03 0.08
N THR A 37 -7.97 15.53 1.18
CA THR A 37 -8.14 16.14 2.51
C THR A 37 -7.10 17.19 2.85
N GLY A 38 -6.03 17.32 2.05
CA GLY A 38 -4.85 18.12 2.36
C GLY A 38 -3.83 17.41 3.27
N ASP A 39 -4.21 16.29 3.88
CA ASP A 39 -3.38 15.48 4.78
C ASP A 39 -3.19 14.06 4.23
N VAL A 40 -2.33 13.27 4.88
CA VAL A 40 -2.14 11.86 4.55
C VAL A 40 -3.33 11.03 5.02
N ALA A 41 -3.95 10.27 4.12
CA ALA A 41 -5.00 9.31 4.47
C ALA A 41 -4.42 7.89 4.58
N VAL A 42 -4.96 7.09 5.50
CA VAL A 42 -4.52 5.70 5.73
C VAL A 42 -5.62 4.74 5.31
N LEU A 43 -5.27 3.74 4.51
CA LEU A 43 -6.16 2.65 4.09
C LEU A 43 -5.63 1.32 4.61
N HIS A 44 -6.55 0.47 5.06
CA HIS A 44 -6.28 -0.93 5.37
C HIS A 44 -7.00 -1.79 4.33
N LEU A 45 -6.23 -2.53 3.54
CA LEU A 45 -6.77 -3.44 2.55
C LEU A 45 -7.17 -4.77 3.19
N GLU A 46 -8.04 -5.54 2.52
CA GLU A 46 -8.57 -6.81 3.05
C GLU A 46 -7.48 -7.89 3.27
N ASP A 47 -6.35 -7.77 2.57
CA ASP A 47 -5.19 -8.66 2.70
C ASP A 47 -4.27 -8.32 3.88
N GLY A 48 -4.59 -7.26 4.65
CA GLY A 48 -3.79 -6.73 5.75
C GLY A 48 -2.71 -5.73 5.32
N THR A 49 -2.63 -5.40 4.02
CA THR A 49 -1.75 -4.35 3.52
C THR A 49 -2.20 -2.97 4.03
N GLN A 50 -1.26 -2.16 4.47
CA GLN A 50 -1.50 -0.76 4.83
C GLN A 50 -0.99 0.16 3.73
N VAL A 51 -1.76 1.21 3.44
CA VAL A 51 -1.41 2.19 2.40
C VAL A 51 -1.63 3.59 2.93
N TRP A 52 -0.59 4.43 2.86
CA TRP A 52 -0.66 5.86 3.18
C TRP A 52 -0.71 6.65 1.88
N LEU A 53 -1.83 7.32 1.65
CA LEU A 53 -2.06 8.12 0.45
C LEU A 53 -1.74 9.59 0.72
N GLN A 54 -0.90 10.19 -0.10
CA GLN A 54 -0.72 11.64 -0.14
C GLN A 54 -1.99 12.32 -0.67
N ASP A 55 -2.12 13.62 -0.37
CA ASP A 55 -3.20 14.43 -0.95
C ASP A 55 -3.16 14.43 -2.48
N GLY A 56 -4.34 14.45 -3.12
CA GLY A 56 -4.48 14.36 -4.57
C GLY A 56 -4.26 12.97 -5.15
N THR A 57 -4.18 11.92 -4.34
CA THR A 57 -3.94 10.54 -4.79
C THR A 57 -5.23 9.77 -5.01
N GLU A 58 -5.34 9.10 -6.15
CA GLU A 58 -6.37 8.10 -6.45
C GLU A 58 -5.78 6.70 -6.46
N LEU A 59 -6.47 5.78 -5.78
CA LEU A 59 -6.10 4.36 -5.69
C LEU A 59 -7.32 3.49 -5.98
N ARG A 60 -7.15 2.48 -6.83
CA ARG A 60 -8.18 1.47 -7.12
C ARG A 60 -7.64 0.09 -6.81
N TYR A 61 -8.29 -0.60 -5.89
CA TYR A 61 -7.92 -1.96 -5.46
C TYR A 61 -8.91 -2.99 -5.98
N ALA A 62 -8.41 -4.05 -6.61
CA ALA A 62 -9.23 -5.17 -7.06
C ALA A 62 -9.65 -6.03 -5.86
N VAL A 63 -10.95 -6.00 -5.53
CA VAL A 63 -11.54 -6.78 -4.44
C VAL A 63 -11.84 -8.18 -4.92
N GLY A 64 -11.40 -9.16 -4.15
CA GLY A 64 -11.74 -10.57 -4.37
C GLY A 64 -10.50 -11.47 -4.30
N LYS A 65 -10.63 -12.59 -3.60
CA LYS A 65 -9.63 -13.65 -3.54
C LYS A 65 -9.67 -14.45 -4.84
N GLY A 66 -9.22 -13.84 -5.95
CA GLY A 66 -8.94 -14.57 -7.18
C GLY A 66 -7.67 -15.42 -7.03
N ALA A 67 -7.54 -16.48 -7.83
CA ALA A 67 -6.35 -17.34 -7.84
C ALA A 67 -5.13 -16.65 -8.50
N GLY A 68 -5.02 -15.32 -8.40
CA GLY A 68 -4.06 -14.51 -9.13
C GLY A 68 -3.38 -13.47 -8.26
N GLU A 69 -3.04 -12.37 -8.88
CA GLU A 69 -2.33 -11.26 -8.28
C GLU A 69 -3.26 -10.30 -7.52
N ARG A 70 -2.73 -9.65 -6.49
CA ARG A 70 -3.38 -8.56 -5.76
C ARG A 70 -3.07 -7.26 -6.50
N ILE A 71 -4.01 -6.73 -7.27
CA ILE A 71 -3.77 -5.62 -8.18
C ILE A 71 -4.30 -4.32 -7.59
N VAL A 72 -3.44 -3.30 -7.60
CA VAL A 72 -3.76 -1.92 -7.24
C VAL A 72 -3.38 -1.02 -8.40
N ARG A 73 -4.25 -0.06 -8.76
CA ARG A 73 -3.94 1.00 -9.71
C ARG A 73 -3.75 2.29 -8.96
N LEU A 74 -2.63 2.98 -9.23
CA LEU A 74 -2.24 4.21 -8.56
C LEU A 74 -2.10 5.37 -9.55
N ASP A 75 -2.75 6.48 -9.21
CA ASP A 75 -2.47 7.80 -9.77
C ASP A 75 -2.24 8.76 -8.59
N GLY A 76 -1.02 9.25 -8.45
CA GLY A 76 -0.63 10.05 -7.29
C GLY A 76 0.59 9.51 -6.58
N GLU A 77 0.61 9.63 -5.25
CA GLU A 77 1.71 9.17 -4.41
C GLU A 77 1.22 8.40 -3.19
N ALA A 78 1.77 7.20 -2.98
CA ALA A 78 1.43 6.36 -1.85
C ALA A 78 2.64 5.57 -1.32
N TYR A 79 2.68 5.40 0.00
CA TYR A 79 3.55 4.45 0.67
C TYR A 79 2.75 3.20 1.01
N PHE A 80 3.33 2.05 0.71
CA PHE A 80 2.74 0.73 0.88
C PHE A 80 3.56 -0.07 1.89
N ASP A 81 2.92 -0.64 2.90
CA ASP A 81 3.46 -1.72 3.73
C ASP A 81 2.65 -2.98 3.43
N VAL A 82 3.16 -3.78 2.48
CA VAL A 82 2.43 -4.91 1.88
C VAL A 82 2.58 -6.15 2.74
N SER A 83 1.44 -6.76 3.10
CA SER A 83 1.40 -8.07 3.76
C SER A 83 2.07 -9.13 2.92
N HIS A 84 2.92 -9.96 3.57
CA HIS A 84 3.68 -10.99 2.87
C HIS A 84 2.78 -12.12 2.38
N ASP A 85 2.74 -12.32 1.06
CA ASP A 85 2.16 -13.51 0.42
C ASP A 85 2.93 -13.86 -0.86
N ALA A 86 3.75 -14.92 -0.76
CA ALA A 86 4.57 -15.39 -1.88
C ALA A 86 3.75 -16.08 -3.00
N ARG A 87 2.49 -16.49 -2.72
CA ARG A 87 1.63 -17.16 -3.69
C ARG A 87 0.78 -16.19 -4.51
N HIS A 88 0.50 -15.02 -3.94
CA HIS A 88 -0.31 -13.99 -4.59
C HIS A 88 0.49 -12.68 -4.60
N PRO A 89 1.32 -12.43 -5.62
CA PRO A 89 2.07 -11.20 -5.74
C PRO A 89 1.18 -9.96 -5.66
N PHE A 90 1.68 -8.89 -5.03
CA PHE A 90 1.04 -7.59 -5.01
C PHE A 90 1.63 -6.74 -6.14
N VAL A 91 0.76 -6.16 -6.96
CA VAL A 91 1.17 -5.39 -8.14
C VAL A 91 0.55 -4.01 -8.07
N VAL A 92 1.39 -2.98 -8.02
CA VAL A 92 0.97 -1.60 -8.19
C VAL A 92 1.13 -1.24 -9.67
N GLU A 93 0.01 -1.09 -10.36
CA GLU A 93 -0.03 -0.61 -11.73
C GLU A 93 -0.11 0.92 -11.72
N THR A 94 0.86 1.56 -12.36
CA THR A 94 0.82 2.96 -12.73
C THR A 94 0.60 3.08 -14.24
N ARG A 95 0.58 4.30 -14.77
CA ARG A 95 0.52 4.49 -16.22
C ARG A 95 1.71 3.87 -16.95
N GLU A 96 2.92 4.00 -16.34
CA GLU A 96 4.18 3.74 -17.02
C GLU A 96 4.88 2.46 -16.52
N LEU A 97 4.58 2.02 -15.31
CA LEU A 97 5.24 0.88 -14.68
C LEU A 97 4.25 -0.05 -13.97
N ALA A 98 4.62 -1.33 -13.94
CA ALA A 98 4.08 -2.31 -13.00
C ALA A 98 5.14 -2.60 -11.92
N ILE A 99 4.77 -2.38 -10.66
CA ILE A 99 5.63 -2.56 -9.49
C ILE A 99 5.19 -3.83 -8.77
N ARG A 100 5.99 -4.89 -8.84
CA ARG A 100 5.65 -6.22 -8.32
C ARG A 100 6.42 -6.54 -7.05
N VAL A 101 5.68 -6.97 -6.01
CA VAL A 101 6.25 -7.29 -4.69
C VAL A 101 5.55 -8.53 -4.08
N LEU A 102 6.17 -9.13 -3.05
CA LEU A 102 5.60 -10.27 -2.30
C LEU A 102 5.29 -9.93 -0.83
N GLY A 103 5.92 -8.90 -0.28
CA GLY A 103 5.79 -8.47 1.11
C GLY A 103 6.87 -7.45 1.40
N THR A 104 6.58 -6.20 1.14
CA THR A 104 7.58 -5.15 0.89
C THR A 104 7.05 -3.82 1.38
N ALA A 105 7.90 -3.01 1.97
CA ALA A 105 7.59 -1.63 2.32
C ALA A 105 8.28 -0.69 1.33
N PHE A 106 7.51 0.13 0.61
CA PHE A 106 8.01 0.97 -0.46
C PHE A 106 7.09 2.15 -0.77
N ASN A 107 7.65 3.20 -1.35
CA ASN A 107 6.91 4.35 -1.85
C ASN A 107 6.82 4.33 -3.37
N VAL A 108 5.70 4.78 -3.92
CA VAL A 108 5.51 5.02 -5.36
C VAL A 108 4.96 6.41 -5.55
N ARG A 109 5.59 7.19 -6.43
CA ARG A 109 5.07 8.48 -6.90
C ARG A 109 4.92 8.43 -8.42
N ALA A 110 3.68 8.50 -8.90
CA ALA A 110 3.29 8.44 -10.30
C ALA A 110 2.10 9.38 -10.53
N LEU A 111 2.37 10.66 -10.75
CA LEU A 111 1.32 11.69 -10.88
C LEU A 111 0.80 11.77 -12.31
N ALA A 112 -0.51 11.99 -12.46
CA ALA A 112 -1.10 12.24 -13.77
C ALA A 112 -0.42 13.41 -14.48
N GLY A 113 0.01 13.18 -15.72
CA GLY A 113 0.69 14.20 -16.54
C GLY A 113 2.19 14.40 -16.23
N ASP A 114 2.72 13.82 -15.16
CA ASP A 114 4.17 13.75 -14.91
C ASP A 114 4.73 12.52 -15.66
N PRO A 115 5.74 12.66 -16.51
CA PRO A 115 6.36 11.51 -17.17
C PRO A 115 7.27 10.70 -16.26
N LEU A 116 7.57 11.21 -15.06
CA LEU A 116 8.45 10.56 -14.11
C LEU A 116 7.64 9.67 -13.16
N THR A 117 8.05 8.41 -13.05
CA THR A 117 7.61 7.52 -11.99
C THR A 117 8.78 7.23 -11.05
N GLU A 118 8.58 7.51 -9.77
CA GLU A 118 9.58 7.28 -8.74
C GLU A 118 9.16 6.13 -7.84
N VAL A 119 10.10 5.24 -7.52
CA VAL A 119 9.90 4.13 -6.57
C VAL A 119 11.05 4.11 -5.58
N VAL A 120 10.74 4.12 -4.29
CA VAL A 120 11.71 4.07 -3.19
C VAL A 120 11.47 2.82 -2.36
N LEU A 121 12.47 1.97 -2.23
CA LEU A 121 12.37 0.73 -1.48
C LEU A 121 12.94 0.86 -0.07
N GLU A 122 12.09 0.68 0.95
CA GLU A 122 12.52 0.66 2.34
C GLU A 122 12.90 -0.75 2.80
N ARG A 123 12.05 -1.77 2.55
CA ARG A 123 12.22 -3.14 3.04
C ARG A 123 11.70 -4.15 2.02
N GLY A 124 12.38 -5.28 1.88
CA GLY A 124 11.99 -6.38 0.99
C GLY A 124 12.66 -6.31 -0.39
N THR A 125 11.91 -6.57 -1.43
CA THR A 125 12.36 -6.53 -2.84
C THR A 125 11.26 -6.01 -3.73
N VAL A 126 11.61 -5.13 -4.64
CA VAL A 126 10.72 -4.61 -5.69
C VAL A 126 11.25 -5.06 -7.04
N ARG A 127 10.34 -5.52 -7.91
CA ARG A 127 10.61 -5.71 -9.34
C ARG A 127 9.82 -4.66 -10.11
N LEU A 128 10.52 -3.89 -10.94
CA LEU A 128 9.92 -2.92 -11.84
C LEU A 128 9.84 -3.53 -13.24
N GLU A 129 8.65 -3.45 -13.82
CA GLU A 129 8.33 -4.01 -15.14
C GLU A 129 7.64 -2.94 -15.98
N THR A 130 7.75 -3.05 -17.32
CA THR A 130 6.86 -2.30 -18.21
C THR A 130 5.43 -2.82 -18.09
N PRO A 131 4.40 -2.08 -18.50
CA PRO A 131 3.03 -2.60 -18.58
C PRO A 131 2.90 -3.84 -19.47
N GLY A 132 3.85 -4.06 -20.41
CA GLY A 132 3.96 -5.24 -21.25
C GLY A 132 4.59 -6.45 -20.58
N GLY A 133 5.12 -6.31 -19.36
CA GLY A 133 5.73 -7.40 -18.58
C GLY A 133 7.24 -7.56 -18.77
N ASP A 134 7.91 -6.64 -19.49
CA ASP A 134 9.37 -6.66 -19.59
C ASP A 134 10.01 -6.21 -18.28
N ASN A 135 10.94 -7.01 -17.76
CA ASN A 135 11.67 -6.65 -16.54
C ASN A 135 12.65 -5.52 -16.83
N LEU A 136 12.53 -4.42 -16.09
CA LEU A 136 13.45 -3.28 -16.18
C LEU A 136 14.56 -3.39 -15.12
N VAL A 137 14.17 -3.44 -13.82
CA VAL A 137 15.13 -3.47 -12.72
C VAL A 137 14.55 -4.15 -11.49
N ARG A 138 15.44 -4.67 -10.63
CA ARG A 138 15.12 -5.13 -9.27
C ARG A 138 15.80 -4.19 -8.28
N LEU A 139 15.01 -3.63 -7.35
CA LEU A 139 15.52 -2.80 -6.27
C LEU A 139 15.80 -3.61 -5.02
N HIS A 140 16.80 -3.16 -4.29
CA HIS A 140 17.17 -3.57 -2.94
C HIS A 140 16.85 -2.46 -1.92
N PRO A 141 16.76 -2.76 -0.62
CA PRO A 141 16.50 -1.75 0.41
C PRO A 141 17.48 -0.55 0.31
N ASN A 142 16.95 0.65 0.56
CA ASN A 142 17.64 1.93 0.40
C ASN A 142 17.95 2.32 -1.05
N GLN A 143 17.27 1.74 -2.03
CA GLN A 143 17.37 2.18 -3.40
C GLN A 143 16.13 2.98 -3.83
N ARG A 144 16.38 3.96 -4.66
CA ARG A 144 15.39 4.79 -5.36
C ARG A 144 15.59 4.60 -6.86
N ALA A 145 14.51 4.26 -7.58
CA ALA A 145 14.47 4.29 -9.03
C ALA A 145 13.59 5.45 -9.51
N VAL A 146 14.04 6.12 -10.57
CA VAL A 146 13.26 7.12 -11.31
C VAL A 146 13.23 6.69 -12.77
N TYR A 147 12.02 6.46 -13.28
CA TYR A 147 11.77 6.14 -14.68
C TYR A 147 11.23 7.38 -15.40
N ASP A 148 11.88 7.77 -16.49
CA ASP A 148 11.38 8.80 -17.42
C ASP A 148 10.74 8.14 -18.65
N ALA A 149 9.42 8.18 -18.72
CA ALA A 149 8.65 7.57 -19.80
C ALA A 149 8.88 8.22 -21.17
N ARG A 150 9.35 9.48 -21.21
CA ARG A 150 9.69 10.17 -22.47
C ARG A 150 11.00 9.69 -23.06
N MET A 151 11.95 9.37 -22.18
CA MET A 151 13.29 8.91 -22.57
C MET A 151 13.34 7.37 -22.65
N GLY A 152 12.42 6.67 -21.96
CA GLY A 152 12.45 5.23 -21.75
C GLY A 152 13.64 4.79 -20.90
N ASP A 153 14.14 5.68 -20.04
CA ASP A 153 15.35 5.47 -19.24
C ASP A 153 15.01 5.35 -17.75
N MET A 154 15.89 4.64 -17.02
CA MET A 154 15.76 4.41 -15.58
C MET A 154 17.06 4.70 -14.86
N GLU A 155 17.00 5.64 -13.93
CA GLU A 155 18.08 5.93 -12.99
C GLU A 155 17.84 5.23 -11.66
N VAL A 156 18.86 4.58 -11.09
CA VAL A 156 18.82 3.97 -9.74
C VAL A 156 19.91 4.58 -8.88
N ALA A 157 19.53 5.04 -7.68
CA ALA A 157 20.44 5.66 -6.72
C ALA A 157 20.22 5.11 -5.32
N GLU A 158 21.25 5.14 -4.48
CA GLU A 158 21.16 4.85 -3.04
C GLU A 158 20.64 6.06 -2.29
N ILE A 159 19.71 5.82 -1.35
CA ILE A 159 19.16 6.85 -0.47
C ILE A 159 18.96 6.30 0.95
N ASN A 160 18.65 7.16 1.90
CA ASN A 160 18.11 6.74 3.20
C ASN A 160 16.57 6.62 3.10
N ALA A 161 16.09 5.44 2.70
CA ALA A 161 14.66 5.22 2.46
C ALA A 161 13.79 5.39 3.72
N PRO A 162 14.15 4.91 4.94
CA PRO A 162 13.40 5.19 6.15
C PRO A 162 13.25 6.70 6.42
N LEU A 163 14.31 7.48 6.26
CA LEU A 163 14.25 8.93 6.44
C LEU A 163 13.36 9.59 5.38
N TYR A 164 13.47 9.15 4.11
CA TYR A 164 12.61 9.63 3.02
C TYR A 164 11.13 9.43 3.38
N VAL A 165 10.74 8.21 3.76
CA VAL A 165 9.35 7.86 4.06
C VAL A 165 8.85 8.60 5.31
N THR A 166 9.61 8.56 6.41
CA THR A 166 9.17 9.20 7.68
C THR A 166 9.01 10.71 7.54
N SER A 167 9.90 11.39 6.78
CA SER A 167 9.79 12.83 6.55
C SER A 167 8.62 13.18 5.63
N ARG A 168 8.37 12.37 4.60
CA ARG A 168 7.37 12.66 3.57
C ARG A 168 5.94 12.39 4.04
N TYR A 169 5.75 11.37 4.88
CA TYR A 169 4.44 10.97 5.40
C TYR A 169 4.22 11.42 6.84
N ASN A 170 5.18 12.11 7.43
CA ASN A 170 5.11 12.49 8.85
C ASN A 170 4.84 11.28 9.76
N LEU A 171 5.44 10.13 9.41
CA LEU A 171 5.26 8.87 10.12
C LEU A 171 6.16 8.76 11.34
N VAL A 172 5.66 8.08 12.36
CA VAL A 172 6.46 7.41 13.37
C VAL A 172 6.48 5.93 13.03
N SER A 173 7.66 5.37 12.82
CA SER A 173 7.85 3.96 12.49
C SER A 173 8.72 3.30 13.56
N MET A 174 8.22 2.22 14.16
CA MET A 174 8.94 1.38 15.11
C MET A 174 8.97 -0.03 14.54
N LYS A 175 10.16 -0.52 14.19
CA LYS A 175 10.35 -1.83 13.56
C LYS A 175 10.98 -2.82 14.53
N GLY A 176 10.43 -4.04 14.61
CA GLY A 176 10.93 -5.10 15.47
C GLY A 176 10.95 -4.70 16.96
N ALA A 177 10.08 -3.80 17.40
CA ALA A 177 10.02 -3.29 18.76
C ALA A 177 9.15 -4.19 19.66
N THR A 178 9.53 -4.35 20.92
CA THR A 178 8.67 -4.97 21.93
C THR A 178 7.54 -4.03 22.32
N ILE A 179 6.48 -4.56 22.92
CA ILE A 179 5.37 -3.72 23.40
C ILE A 179 5.86 -2.65 24.40
N THR A 180 6.82 -2.99 25.23
CA THR A 180 7.42 -2.05 26.21
C THR A 180 8.14 -0.90 25.51
N GLU A 181 8.91 -1.18 24.44
CA GLU A 181 9.61 -0.16 23.64
C GLU A 181 8.62 0.74 22.91
N ILE A 182 7.53 0.16 22.37
CA ILE A 182 6.46 0.90 21.69
C ILE A 182 5.79 1.87 22.66
N ILE A 183 5.35 1.38 23.82
CA ILE A 183 4.68 2.20 24.84
C ILE A 183 5.60 3.33 25.31
N ALA A 184 6.88 3.04 25.59
CA ALA A 184 7.84 4.08 25.98
C ALA A 184 8.00 5.18 24.91
N GLY A 185 7.97 4.81 23.63
CA GLY A 185 7.99 5.75 22.51
C GLY A 185 6.75 6.64 22.47
N ILE A 186 5.56 6.07 22.68
CA ILE A 186 4.29 6.79 22.71
C ILE A 186 4.22 7.72 23.92
N GLU A 187 4.56 7.23 25.12
CA GLU A 187 4.62 8.04 26.34
C GLU A 187 5.49 9.29 26.16
N LYS A 188 6.66 9.10 25.53
CA LYS A 188 7.59 10.20 25.22
C LYS A 188 7.00 11.19 24.20
N SER A 189 6.30 10.69 23.19
CA SER A 189 5.77 11.50 22.10
C SER A 189 4.56 12.34 22.53
N TYR A 190 3.71 11.78 23.39
CA TYR A 190 2.45 12.41 23.84
C TYR A 190 2.51 12.99 25.24
N GLY A 191 3.62 12.80 26.00
CA GLY A 191 3.77 13.33 27.37
C GLY A 191 2.84 12.68 28.39
N VAL A 192 2.49 11.42 28.20
CA VAL A 192 1.55 10.66 29.04
C VAL A 192 2.22 9.47 29.68
N ARG A 193 1.48 8.76 30.57
CA ARG A 193 1.84 7.44 31.06
C ARG A 193 0.82 6.43 30.59
N ILE A 194 1.27 5.23 30.18
CA ILE A 194 0.43 4.15 29.71
C ILE A 194 0.76 2.89 30.49
N ARG A 195 -0.27 2.27 31.07
CA ARG A 195 -0.16 0.99 31.75
C ARG A 195 -0.57 -0.13 30.81
N ILE A 196 0.30 -1.10 30.63
CA ILE A 196 -0.01 -2.34 29.92
C ILE A 196 -0.77 -3.26 30.89
N MET A 197 -1.98 -3.66 30.51
CA MET A 197 -2.87 -4.50 31.34
C MET A 197 -2.68 -6.00 31.10
N SER A 198 -1.95 -6.38 30.06
CA SER A 198 -1.63 -7.76 29.70
C SER A 198 -0.13 -8.03 29.92
N PRO A 199 0.27 -9.28 30.21
CA PRO A 199 1.69 -9.65 30.27
C PRO A 199 2.38 -9.38 28.91
N ASP A 200 3.63 -8.90 28.97
CA ASP A 200 4.49 -8.83 27.76
C ASP A 200 4.69 -10.25 27.22
N ASP A 201 4.32 -10.48 25.98
CA ASP A 201 4.45 -11.80 25.32
C ASP A 201 5.83 -12.01 24.69
N GLY A 202 6.74 -11.02 24.83
CA GLY A 202 8.10 -11.05 24.29
C GLY A 202 8.18 -11.00 22.76
N LYS A 203 7.06 -10.81 22.07
CA LYS A 203 7.05 -10.66 20.63
C LYS A 203 7.57 -9.30 20.19
N ARG A 204 7.92 -9.22 18.91
CA ARG A 204 8.35 -7.99 18.27
C ARG A 204 7.35 -7.61 17.20
N TYR A 205 7.05 -6.31 17.15
CA TYR A 205 6.03 -5.73 16.30
C TYR A 205 6.61 -4.65 15.39
N ASP A 206 6.05 -4.51 14.22
CA ASP A 206 6.26 -3.38 13.33
C ASP A 206 5.04 -2.47 13.41
N ILE A 207 5.20 -1.27 13.95
CA ILE A 207 4.10 -0.30 14.13
C ILE A 207 4.42 0.99 13.40
N ASN A 208 3.45 1.46 12.62
CA ASN A 208 3.50 2.74 11.94
C ASN A 208 2.25 3.56 12.29
N TYR A 209 2.43 4.83 12.64
CA TYR A 209 1.33 5.77 12.82
C TYR A 209 1.75 7.18 12.41
N LEU A 210 0.76 8.03 12.07
CA LEU A 210 1.02 9.43 11.76
C LEU A 210 1.28 10.24 13.03
N ARG A 211 2.20 11.20 12.98
CA ARG A 211 2.41 12.14 14.12
C ARG A 211 1.17 12.98 14.41
N SER A 212 0.26 13.12 13.44
CA SER A 212 -1.02 13.81 13.60
C SER A 212 -2.11 12.96 14.24
N ASN A 213 -1.90 11.64 14.40
CA ASN A 213 -2.88 10.81 15.10
C ASN A 213 -3.06 11.29 16.54
N SER A 214 -4.29 11.21 17.06
CA SER A 214 -4.56 11.39 18.47
C SER A 214 -3.96 10.26 19.29
N LEU A 215 -3.75 10.50 20.59
CA LEU A 215 -3.28 9.45 21.51
C LEU A 215 -4.22 8.22 21.50
N GLU A 216 -5.54 8.46 21.45
CA GLU A 216 -6.55 7.40 21.43
C GLU A 216 -6.40 6.52 20.19
N GLU A 217 -6.30 7.13 19.00
CA GLU A 217 -6.05 6.39 17.74
C GLU A 217 -4.76 5.56 17.79
N VAL A 218 -3.68 6.11 18.35
CA VAL A 218 -2.40 5.37 18.44
C VAL A 218 -2.51 4.21 19.42
N VAL A 219 -3.20 4.37 20.55
CA VAL A 219 -3.46 3.29 21.50
C VAL A 219 -4.30 2.20 20.84
N ASP A 220 -5.35 2.56 20.11
CA ASP A 220 -6.19 1.60 19.38
C ASP A 220 -5.38 0.80 18.35
N ILE A 221 -4.47 1.44 17.60
CA ILE A 221 -3.55 0.77 16.68
C ILE A 221 -2.68 -0.25 17.42
N VAL A 222 -2.11 0.13 18.56
CA VAL A 222 -1.27 -0.75 19.37
C VAL A 222 -2.07 -1.93 19.90
N GLU A 223 -3.23 -1.70 20.47
CA GLU A 223 -4.11 -2.76 20.99
C GLU A 223 -4.52 -3.73 19.89
N PHE A 224 -4.92 -3.22 18.72
CA PHE A 224 -5.28 -4.04 17.58
C PHE A 224 -4.12 -4.92 17.09
N MET A 225 -2.93 -4.32 16.96
CA MET A 225 -1.74 -5.02 16.41
C MET A 225 -1.15 -6.05 17.38
N THR A 226 -1.21 -5.77 18.68
CA THR A 226 -0.56 -6.60 19.70
C THR A 226 -1.51 -7.51 20.46
N GLY A 227 -2.82 -7.24 20.41
CA GLY A 227 -3.82 -7.91 21.26
C GLY A 227 -3.70 -7.54 22.74
N THR A 228 -2.93 -6.51 23.06
CA THR A 228 -2.69 -6.02 24.43
C THR A 228 -3.70 -4.93 24.77
N HIS A 229 -4.18 -4.88 25.99
CA HIS A 229 -5.01 -3.77 26.46
C HIS A 229 -4.15 -2.76 27.23
N CYS A 230 -4.35 -1.46 26.91
CA CYS A 230 -3.60 -0.34 27.44
C CYS A 230 -4.50 0.66 28.18
N GLU A 231 -4.07 1.10 29.37
CA GLU A 231 -4.76 2.14 30.13
C GLU A 231 -3.93 3.42 30.14
N VAL A 232 -4.49 4.52 29.61
CA VAL A 232 -3.83 5.84 29.65
C VAL A 232 -4.02 6.47 31.02
N ILE A 233 -2.91 6.73 31.73
CA ILE A 233 -2.89 7.42 33.02
C ILE A 233 -2.71 8.90 32.74
N ARG A 234 -3.78 9.69 32.88
CA ARG A 234 -3.69 11.15 32.81
C ARG A 234 -3.14 11.67 34.14
N ASN A 235 -2.02 12.41 34.10
CA ASN A 235 -1.59 13.15 35.27
C ASN A 235 -2.61 14.27 35.51
N GLU A 236 -3.27 14.25 36.68
CA GLU A 236 -4.07 15.36 37.16
C GLU A 236 -3.20 16.57 37.50
#